data_00d7e4fa5a2c514713f6864b638834b5
#
_entry.id   00d7e4fa5a2c514713f6864b638834b5
#
_cell.length_a   1.000
_cell.length_b   1.000
_cell.length_c   1.000
_cell.angle_alpha   90.00
_cell.angle_beta   90.00
_cell.angle_gamma   90.00
#
_symmetry.space_group_name_H-M   'P 1'
#
loop_
_entity.id
_entity.type
_entity.pdbx_description
1 polymer ?
#
loop_
_entity_poly.entity_id
_entity_poly.type
_entity_poly.pdbx_seq_one_letter_code
_entity_poly.pdbx_strand_id
1 'polypeptide(L)'
;TGGILLGDLGLTASGNTGIPFAINDAGVPVGFITKVEGGLSKGNRAVRWAADGTVTELGNLGVSTGGSATGRAVDINASGTTVGRVQKYVGGAGVGNRAVKWDDAGNVTELQGLGFNSLGVTQTDALAVNDAGIVVGTADKYDGTTDKGSRAVRWDAAGNVTELGTLGIGASGSTSASATS
;
A
#
# COMPACT_ATOMS: atom_id res chain seq x y z
N THR A 1 15.34 -24.98 17.91
CA THR A 1 14.90 -24.17 16.77
C THR A 1 14.61 -22.76 17.25
N GLY A 2 15.60 -21.84 17.12
CA GLY A 2 15.45 -20.45 17.47
C GLY A 2 14.64 -19.72 16.39
N GLY A 3 13.71 -18.84 16.77
CA GLY A 3 13.05 -17.92 15.83
C GLY A 3 14.07 -16.91 15.30
N ILE A 4 13.88 -16.42 14.06
CA ILE A 4 14.67 -15.32 13.51
C ILE A 4 13.97 -14.01 13.91
N LEU A 5 14.73 -13.11 14.54
CA LEU A 5 14.24 -11.76 14.82
C LEU A 5 14.24 -10.95 13.51
N LEU A 6 13.08 -10.40 13.14
CA LEU A 6 12.99 -9.51 11.99
C LEU A 6 13.62 -8.14 12.32
N GLY A 7 14.44 -7.62 11.40
CA GLY A 7 15.11 -6.34 11.53
C GLY A 7 14.15 -5.16 11.61
N ASP A 8 14.65 -4.01 12.07
CA ASP A 8 13.90 -2.76 12.24
C ASP A 8 14.55 -1.59 11.48
N LEU A 9 13.89 -0.43 11.47
CA LEU A 9 14.33 0.82 10.83
C LEU A 9 14.67 1.90 11.89
N GLY A 10 15.35 1.50 12.97
CA GLY A 10 15.72 2.34 14.09
C GLY A 10 14.77 2.17 15.28
N LEU A 11 15.23 2.56 16.48
CA LEU A 11 14.51 2.39 17.72
C LEU A 11 14.23 3.73 18.39
N THR A 12 13.05 3.83 19.04
CA THR A 12 12.78 4.83 20.09
C THR A 12 13.19 4.27 21.44
N ALA A 13 13.20 5.12 22.48
CA ALA A 13 13.40 4.67 23.87
C ALA A 13 12.33 3.65 24.32
N SER A 14 11.16 3.64 23.67
CA SER A 14 10.04 2.72 23.95
C SER A 14 10.03 1.49 23.03
N GLY A 15 11.02 1.34 22.16
CA GLY A 15 11.05 0.31 21.11
C GLY A 15 10.46 0.80 19.79
N ASN A 16 10.23 -0.14 18.88
CA ASN A 16 9.64 0.12 17.56
C ASN A 16 8.49 -0.86 17.30
N THR A 17 7.58 -0.49 16.41
CA THR A 17 6.48 -1.37 15.98
C THR A 17 6.74 -1.83 14.56
N GLY A 18 6.88 -3.15 14.39
CA GLY A 18 6.89 -3.82 13.09
C GLY A 18 5.79 -4.87 13.07
N ILE A 19 5.00 -4.90 11.98
CA ILE A 19 3.92 -5.88 11.80
C ILE A 19 4.06 -6.51 10.42
N PRO A 20 4.37 -7.82 10.32
CA PRO A 20 4.25 -8.57 9.07
C PRO A 20 2.78 -8.88 8.79
N PHE A 21 2.36 -8.79 7.52
CA PHE A 21 1.00 -9.09 7.08
C PHE A 21 0.92 -10.34 6.21
N ALA A 22 1.93 -10.60 5.39
CA ALA A 22 1.96 -11.73 4.48
C ALA A 22 3.38 -12.29 4.35
N ILE A 23 3.46 -13.51 3.85
CA ILE A 23 4.71 -14.22 3.54
C ILE A 23 4.48 -15.06 2.29
N ASN A 24 5.44 -15.09 1.35
CA ASN A 24 5.37 -15.96 0.18
C ASN A 24 6.00 -17.35 0.44
N ASP A 25 5.90 -18.25 -0.54
CA ASP A 25 6.44 -19.60 -0.45
C ASP A 25 7.97 -19.64 -0.34
N ALA A 26 8.67 -18.59 -0.76
CA ALA A 26 10.11 -18.45 -0.56
C ALA A 26 10.48 -18.01 0.87
N GLY A 27 9.50 -17.82 1.75
CA GLY A 27 9.72 -17.39 3.13
C GLY A 27 10.05 -15.91 3.30
N VAL A 28 9.64 -15.05 2.36
CA VAL A 28 9.87 -13.60 2.38
C VAL A 28 8.67 -12.89 2.99
N PRO A 29 8.75 -12.39 4.24
CA PRO A 29 7.68 -11.63 4.86
C PRO A 29 7.62 -10.19 4.32
N VAL A 30 6.40 -9.61 4.32
CA VAL A 30 6.15 -8.20 4.01
C VAL A 30 5.21 -7.57 5.03
N GLY A 31 5.32 -6.25 5.23
CA GLY A 31 4.51 -5.56 6.21
C GLY A 31 4.87 -4.09 6.33
N PHE A 32 4.88 -3.58 7.56
CA PHE A 32 5.40 -2.25 7.83
C PHE A 32 6.24 -2.22 9.12
N ILE A 33 7.09 -1.20 9.21
CA ILE A 33 7.82 -0.82 10.43
C ILE A 33 7.69 0.69 10.62
N THR A 34 7.57 1.14 11.86
CA THR A 34 7.73 2.56 12.18
C THR A 34 9.20 2.95 12.03
N LYS A 35 9.51 3.84 11.09
CA LYS A 35 10.87 4.37 10.92
C LYS A 35 11.16 5.43 11.98
N VAL A 36 12.36 5.39 12.56
CA VAL A 36 12.82 6.33 13.57
C VAL A 36 14.16 6.92 13.16
N GLU A 37 14.25 8.26 13.12
CA GLU A 37 15.48 9.00 12.84
C GLU A 37 15.67 10.09 13.90
N GLY A 38 16.84 10.11 14.55
CA GLY A 38 17.14 11.06 15.63
C GLY A 38 16.14 10.97 16.81
N GLY A 39 15.63 9.77 17.12
CA GLY A 39 14.64 9.55 18.18
C GLY A 39 13.19 9.98 17.81
N LEU A 40 12.95 10.47 16.60
CA LEU A 40 11.66 10.91 16.14
C LEU A 40 11.05 9.93 15.12
N SER A 41 9.75 9.64 15.28
CA SER A 41 9.03 8.85 14.30
C SER A 41 8.95 9.57 12.94
N LYS A 42 9.30 8.87 11.87
CA LYS A 42 9.15 9.28 10.47
C LYS A 42 8.00 8.59 9.76
N GLY A 43 7.09 7.98 10.53
CA GLY A 43 5.92 7.26 10.04
C GLY A 43 6.19 5.80 9.71
N ASN A 44 5.13 5.09 9.35
CA ASN A 44 5.21 3.67 9.00
C ASN A 44 5.75 3.50 7.58
N ARG A 45 6.73 2.64 7.42
CA ARG A 45 7.33 2.30 6.13
C ARG A 45 6.92 0.90 5.72
N ALA A 46 6.46 0.75 4.49
CA ALA A 46 6.32 -0.57 3.88
C ALA A 46 7.71 -1.23 3.82
N VAL A 47 7.79 -2.49 4.20
CA VAL A 47 9.05 -3.23 4.27
C VAL A 47 8.88 -4.65 3.77
N ARG A 48 10.02 -5.22 3.40
CA ARG A 48 10.24 -6.63 3.15
C ARG A 48 11.39 -7.10 4.04
N TRP A 49 11.29 -8.31 4.56
CA TRP A 49 12.38 -8.96 5.29
C TRP A 49 12.95 -10.11 4.46
N ALA A 50 14.26 -10.24 4.44
CA ALA A 50 14.93 -11.42 3.91
C ALA A 50 14.82 -12.60 4.91
N ALA A 51 15.16 -13.80 4.44
CA ALA A 51 15.13 -15.02 5.27
C ALA A 51 16.08 -14.96 6.48
N ASP A 52 17.11 -14.14 6.45
CA ASP A 52 18.04 -13.90 7.57
C ASP A 52 17.53 -12.81 8.55
N GLY A 53 16.34 -12.24 8.30
CA GLY A 53 15.74 -11.16 9.08
C GLY A 53 16.16 -9.75 8.65
N THR A 54 17.04 -9.60 7.69
CA THR A 54 17.44 -8.28 7.16
C THR A 54 16.23 -7.55 6.57
N VAL A 55 16.02 -6.29 6.98
CA VAL A 55 14.90 -5.46 6.51
C VAL A 55 15.30 -4.60 5.31
N THR A 56 14.42 -4.52 4.34
CA THR A 56 14.49 -3.58 3.21
C THR A 56 13.28 -2.65 3.24
N GLU A 57 13.52 -1.33 3.31
CA GLU A 57 12.47 -0.32 3.16
C GLU A 57 12.04 -0.26 1.70
N LEU A 58 10.75 -0.38 1.44
CA LEU A 58 10.15 -0.27 0.11
C LEU A 58 9.88 1.20 -0.25
N GLY A 59 9.92 1.50 -1.55
CA GLY A 59 9.72 2.85 -2.07
C GLY A 59 8.40 3.49 -1.62
N ASN A 60 8.36 4.81 -1.59
CA ASN A 60 7.17 5.60 -1.24
C ASN A 60 6.86 6.64 -2.34
N LEU A 61 5.71 7.32 -2.25
CA LEU A 61 5.24 8.35 -3.18
C LEU A 61 5.38 9.75 -2.57
N GLY A 62 6.57 10.05 -2.06
CA GLY A 62 6.91 11.33 -1.45
C GLY A 62 6.83 11.33 0.08
N VAL A 63 7.14 12.47 0.66
CA VAL A 63 7.16 12.70 2.12
C VAL A 63 6.46 13.99 2.47
N SER A 64 5.96 14.08 3.71
CA SER A 64 5.44 15.33 4.28
C SER A 64 6.54 16.39 4.43
N THR A 65 6.19 17.62 4.71
CA THR A 65 7.15 18.72 5.03
C THR A 65 8.06 18.36 6.21
N GLY A 66 7.62 17.49 7.13
CA GLY A 66 8.42 16.96 8.25
C GLY A 66 9.27 15.74 7.90
N GLY A 67 9.33 15.33 6.63
CA GLY A 67 10.08 14.15 6.18
C GLY A 67 9.45 12.80 6.54
N SER A 68 8.17 12.80 6.95
CA SER A 68 7.46 11.56 7.26
C SER A 68 6.77 11.01 6.02
N ALA A 69 6.76 9.68 5.87
CA ALA A 69 5.91 8.97 4.92
C ALA A 69 5.16 7.83 5.63
N THR A 70 4.03 7.43 5.06
CA THR A 70 3.22 6.35 5.62
C THR A 70 2.87 5.36 4.52
N GLY A 71 3.15 4.08 4.77
CA GLY A 71 2.85 3.00 3.86
C GLY A 71 2.87 1.65 4.56
N ARG A 72 2.27 0.66 3.91
CA ARG A 72 2.32 -0.75 4.32
C ARG A 72 2.26 -1.65 3.11
N ALA A 73 3.01 -2.72 3.14
CA ALA A 73 2.88 -3.85 2.24
C ALA A 73 1.90 -4.85 2.88
N VAL A 74 0.97 -5.41 2.11
CA VAL A 74 -0.09 -6.27 2.64
C VAL A 74 -0.06 -7.68 2.05
N ASP A 75 0.51 -7.84 0.84
CA ASP A 75 0.60 -9.13 0.18
C ASP A 75 1.83 -9.20 -0.73
N ILE A 76 2.29 -10.41 -1.01
CA ILE A 76 3.45 -10.72 -1.85
C ILE A 76 3.25 -12.04 -2.58
N ASN A 77 3.50 -12.07 -3.89
CA ASN A 77 3.40 -13.30 -4.68
C ASN A 77 4.74 -14.08 -4.77
N ALA A 78 4.71 -15.22 -5.46
CA ALA A 78 5.88 -16.10 -5.61
C ALA A 78 7.05 -15.41 -6.36
N SER A 79 6.78 -14.46 -7.27
CA SER A 79 7.81 -13.70 -8.00
C SER A 79 8.39 -12.53 -7.21
N GLY A 80 7.96 -12.28 -5.96
CA GLY A 80 8.41 -11.18 -5.12
C GLY A 80 7.68 -9.86 -5.39
N THR A 81 6.70 -9.82 -6.30
CA THR A 81 5.84 -8.64 -6.48
C THR A 81 5.03 -8.43 -5.21
N THR A 82 5.27 -7.29 -4.57
CA THR A 82 4.62 -6.90 -3.31
C THR A 82 3.57 -5.84 -3.60
N VAL A 83 2.44 -5.84 -2.89
CA VAL A 83 1.37 -4.85 -3.05
C VAL A 83 0.93 -4.28 -1.71
N GLY A 84 0.29 -3.12 -1.77
CA GLY A 84 -0.23 -2.45 -0.60
C GLY A 84 -0.63 -1.00 -0.89
N ARG A 85 -0.41 -0.13 0.09
CA ARG A 85 -0.68 1.30 -0.09
C ARG A 85 0.40 2.17 0.53
N VAL A 86 0.53 3.37 -0.02
CA VAL A 86 1.33 4.46 0.55
C VAL A 86 0.55 5.77 0.50
N GLN A 87 0.76 6.63 1.49
CA GLN A 87 0.31 8.02 1.43
C GLN A 87 1.12 8.74 0.36
N LYS A 88 0.44 9.35 -0.61
CA LYS A 88 1.09 10.21 -1.61
C LYS A 88 1.20 11.64 -1.10
N TYR A 89 2.35 12.26 -1.33
CA TYR A 89 2.60 13.66 -0.98
C TYR A 89 2.99 14.45 -2.23
N VAL A 90 2.40 15.63 -2.37
CA VAL A 90 2.73 16.61 -3.42
C VAL A 90 3.07 17.92 -2.74
N GLY A 91 4.30 18.41 -2.91
CA GLY A 91 4.78 19.60 -2.19
C GLY A 91 4.73 19.48 -0.66
N GLY A 92 4.81 18.23 -0.14
CA GLY A 92 4.71 17.95 1.30
C GLY A 92 3.28 17.82 1.84
N ALA A 93 2.25 18.14 1.06
CA ALA A 93 0.85 17.93 1.40
C ALA A 93 0.39 16.51 1.02
N GLY A 94 -0.32 15.84 1.94
CA GLY A 94 -0.89 14.52 1.68
C GLY A 94 -2.11 14.61 0.76
N VAL A 95 -2.10 13.85 -0.35
CA VAL A 95 -3.19 13.81 -1.33
C VAL A 95 -3.92 12.46 -1.36
N GLY A 96 -3.87 11.74 -0.25
CA GLY A 96 -4.58 10.47 -0.02
C GLY A 96 -3.69 9.24 -0.20
N ASN A 97 -4.22 8.10 0.21
CA ASN A 97 -3.55 6.83 0.02
C ASN A 97 -3.62 6.38 -1.44
N ARG A 98 -2.55 5.76 -1.90
CA ARG A 98 -2.46 5.16 -3.24
C ARG A 98 -2.16 3.68 -3.14
N ALA A 99 -2.95 2.88 -3.84
CA ALA A 99 -2.61 1.50 -4.12
C ALA A 99 -1.31 1.48 -4.92
N VAL A 100 -0.39 0.64 -4.52
CA VAL A 100 0.93 0.52 -5.16
C VAL A 100 1.33 -0.94 -5.28
N LYS A 101 2.24 -1.18 -6.20
CA LYS A 101 3.04 -2.39 -6.25
C LYS A 101 4.53 -2.04 -6.16
N TRP A 102 5.30 -2.94 -5.57
CA TRP A 102 6.77 -2.87 -5.54
C TRP A 102 7.32 -4.08 -6.30
N ASP A 103 8.36 -3.84 -7.09
CA ASP A 103 9.14 -4.90 -7.69
C ASP A 103 10.10 -5.56 -6.67
N ASP A 104 10.85 -6.56 -7.11
CA ASP A 104 11.81 -7.26 -6.25
C ASP A 104 12.95 -6.35 -5.75
N ALA A 105 13.27 -5.28 -6.45
CA ALA A 105 14.23 -4.27 -6.01
C ALA A 105 13.63 -3.25 -5.02
N GLY A 106 12.31 -3.30 -4.75
CA GLY A 106 11.60 -2.36 -3.87
C GLY A 106 11.19 -1.05 -4.55
N ASN A 107 11.29 -0.94 -5.87
CA ASN A 107 10.83 0.24 -6.60
C ASN A 107 9.30 0.28 -6.61
N VAL A 108 8.73 1.45 -6.26
CA VAL A 108 7.29 1.66 -6.17
C VAL A 108 6.70 2.05 -7.52
N THR A 109 5.55 1.44 -7.86
CA THR A 109 4.69 1.85 -8.98
C THR A 109 3.29 2.12 -8.44
N GLU A 110 2.75 3.33 -8.66
CA GLU A 110 1.38 3.68 -8.34
C GLU A 110 0.41 2.95 -9.29
N LEU A 111 -0.63 2.33 -8.74
CA LEU A 111 -1.71 1.71 -9.52
C LEU A 111 -2.78 2.75 -9.87
N GLN A 112 -3.39 2.60 -11.03
CA GLN A 112 -4.37 3.55 -11.54
C GLN A 112 -5.59 3.65 -10.63
N GLY A 113 -6.07 4.87 -10.33
CA GLY A 113 -7.31 5.13 -9.59
C GLY A 113 -8.52 5.34 -10.51
N LEU A 114 -9.69 5.57 -9.90
CA LEU A 114 -10.96 5.87 -10.59
C LEU A 114 -11.34 7.36 -10.49
N GLY A 115 -10.35 8.24 -10.49
CA GLY A 115 -10.54 9.68 -10.44
C GLY A 115 -10.08 10.33 -9.12
N PHE A 116 -10.32 11.63 -9.00
CA PHE A 116 -9.88 12.49 -7.89
C PHE A 116 -10.94 13.56 -7.60
N ASN A 117 -10.95 14.08 -6.37
CA ASN A 117 -11.71 15.28 -6.08
C ASN A 117 -11.00 16.56 -6.62
N SER A 118 -11.58 17.73 -6.39
CA SER A 118 -11.04 19.04 -6.84
C SER A 118 -9.66 19.39 -6.27
N LEU A 119 -9.22 18.72 -5.20
CA LEU A 119 -7.92 18.90 -4.56
C LEU A 119 -6.90 17.83 -4.99
N GLY A 120 -7.25 16.97 -5.98
CA GLY A 120 -6.41 15.86 -6.41
C GLY A 120 -6.30 14.71 -5.39
N VAL A 121 -7.22 14.68 -4.41
CA VAL A 121 -7.26 13.63 -3.38
C VAL A 121 -8.11 12.46 -3.86
N THR A 122 -7.63 11.25 -3.65
CA THR A 122 -8.37 9.98 -3.80
C THR A 122 -7.82 8.96 -2.81
N GLN A 123 -8.58 7.89 -2.58
CA GLN A 123 -8.13 6.76 -1.77
C GLN A 123 -8.17 5.51 -2.64
N THR A 124 -7.07 4.79 -2.70
CA THR A 124 -6.98 3.47 -3.30
C THR A 124 -6.17 2.56 -2.39
N ASP A 125 -6.54 1.29 -2.31
CA ASP A 125 -5.86 0.29 -1.46
C ASP A 125 -5.74 -1.03 -2.24
N ALA A 126 -4.53 -1.52 -2.43
CA ALA A 126 -4.29 -2.86 -2.96
C ALA A 126 -4.30 -3.84 -1.79
N LEU A 127 -5.02 -4.96 -1.92
CA LEU A 127 -5.28 -5.89 -0.83
C LEU A 127 -4.67 -7.28 -1.06
N ALA A 128 -4.62 -7.74 -2.33
CA ALA A 128 -4.03 -9.03 -2.65
C ALA A 128 -3.43 -9.02 -4.07
N VAL A 129 -2.44 -9.88 -4.30
CA VAL A 129 -1.82 -10.11 -5.60
C VAL A 129 -1.66 -11.61 -5.87
N ASN A 130 -1.96 -12.05 -7.11
CA ASN A 130 -1.69 -13.43 -7.53
C ASN A 130 -0.36 -13.54 -8.30
N ASP A 131 0.03 -14.77 -8.65
CA ASP A 131 1.29 -15.04 -9.36
C ASP A 131 1.31 -14.52 -10.80
N ALA A 132 0.15 -14.26 -11.40
CA ALA A 132 0.04 -13.57 -12.69
C ALA A 132 0.22 -12.04 -12.59
N GLY A 133 0.48 -11.51 -11.37
CA GLY A 133 0.62 -10.07 -11.13
C GLY A 133 -0.70 -9.29 -11.18
N ILE A 134 -1.84 -9.99 -11.12
CA ILE A 134 -3.15 -9.36 -11.01
C ILE A 134 -3.38 -8.95 -9.56
N VAL A 135 -3.78 -7.71 -9.35
CA VAL A 135 -4.03 -7.13 -8.03
C VAL A 135 -5.52 -6.87 -7.85
N VAL A 136 -6.03 -7.06 -6.65
CA VAL A 136 -7.40 -6.67 -6.28
C VAL A 136 -7.39 -5.73 -5.08
N GLY A 137 -8.44 -4.93 -4.97
CA GLY A 137 -8.56 -3.98 -3.86
C GLY A 137 -9.73 -3.03 -4.04
N THR A 138 -9.56 -1.79 -3.53
CA THR A 138 -10.57 -0.75 -3.57
C THR A 138 -10.04 0.54 -4.18
N ALA A 139 -10.92 1.32 -4.79
CA ALA A 139 -10.63 2.66 -5.29
C ALA A 139 -11.87 3.56 -5.13
N ASP A 140 -11.67 4.77 -4.61
CA ASP A 140 -12.71 5.79 -4.62
C ASP A 140 -12.97 6.24 -6.06
N LYS A 141 -14.25 6.27 -6.43
CA LYS A 141 -14.69 6.70 -7.74
C LYS A 141 -15.18 8.14 -7.72
N TYR A 142 -14.70 8.91 -8.68
CA TYR A 142 -15.14 10.28 -8.90
C TYR A 142 -15.72 10.43 -10.29
N ASP A 143 -16.83 11.18 -10.39
CA ASP A 143 -17.42 11.65 -11.65
C ASP A 143 -17.21 13.18 -11.69
N GLY A 144 -16.23 13.62 -12.46
CA GLY A 144 -15.63 14.93 -12.28
C GLY A 144 -15.02 15.02 -10.87
N THR A 145 -15.54 15.93 -10.02
CA THR A 145 -15.10 16.06 -8.61
C THR A 145 -16.09 15.48 -7.61
N THR A 146 -17.19 14.87 -8.09
CA THR A 146 -18.24 14.29 -7.23
C THR A 146 -17.86 12.89 -6.81
N ASP A 147 -17.80 12.66 -5.51
CA ASP A 147 -17.57 11.34 -4.94
C ASP A 147 -18.75 10.41 -5.22
N LYS A 148 -18.48 9.25 -5.80
CA LYS A 148 -19.42 8.14 -6.09
C LYS A 148 -19.21 6.95 -5.18
N GLY A 149 -18.38 7.09 -4.13
CA GLY A 149 -18.06 6.06 -3.15
C GLY A 149 -16.98 5.08 -3.62
N SER A 150 -16.60 4.20 -2.72
CA SER A 150 -15.54 3.23 -2.96
C SER A 150 -16.04 2.06 -3.83
N ARG A 151 -15.19 1.59 -4.73
CA ARG A 151 -15.43 0.48 -5.65
C ARG A 151 -14.44 -0.65 -5.42
N ALA A 152 -14.92 -1.89 -5.51
CA ALA A 152 -14.04 -3.02 -5.68
C ALA A 152 -13.42 -2.95 -7.09
N VAL A 153 -12.11 -3.13 -7.17
CA VAL A 153 -11.36 -3.02 -8.41
C VAL A 153 -10.37 -4.16 -8.57
N ARG A 154 -9.99 -4.38 -9.82
CA ARG A 154 -8.88 -5.22 -10.22
C ARG A 154 -7.92 -4.39 -11.05
N TRP A 155 -6.62 -4.57 -10.82
CA TRP A 155 -5.56 -4.05 -11.70
C TRP A 155 -4.91 -5.22 -12.45
N ASP A 156 -4.63 -4.99 -13.72
CA ASP A 156 -3.79 -5.91 -14.50
C ASP A 156 -2.31 -5.79 -14.11
N ALA A 157 -1.46 -6.65 -14.66
CA ALA A 157 -0.02 -6.63 -14.39
C ALA A 157 0.66 -5.31 -14.80
N ALA A 158 0.07 -4.52 -15.71
CA ALA A 158 0.54 -3.20 -16.09
C ALA A 158 0.09 -2.10 -15.09
N GLY A 159 -0.89 -2.39 -14.21
CA GLY A 159 -1.45 -1.46 -13.24
C GLY A 159 -2.69 -0.70 -13.73
N ASN A 160 -3.29 -1.13 -14.86
CA ASN A 160 -4.54 -0.56 -15.35
C ASN A 160 -5.72 -1.07 -14.53
N VAL A 161 -6.61 -0.15 -14.12
CA VAL A 161 -7.76 -0.44 -13.27
C VAL A 161 -8.95 -0.91 -14.07
N THR A 162 -9.67 -1.91 -13.55
CA THR A 162 -11.01 -2.32 -13.98
C THR A 162 -11.93 -2.33 -12.76
N GLU A 163 -13.02 -1.59 -12.80
CA GLU A 163 -14.07 -1.64 -11.78
C GLU A 163 -14.80 -2.98 -11.84
N LEU A 164 -14.96 -3.64 -10.70
CA LEU A 164 -15.72 -4.87 -10.59
C LEU A 164 -17.22 -4.55 -10.43
N GLY A 165 -18.08 -5.46 -10.88
CA GLY A 165 -19.53 -5.30 -10.83
C GLY A 165 -20.03 -5.13 -9.39
N THR A 166 -21.15 -4.41 -9.24
CA THR A 166 -21.87 -4.20 -7.98
C THR A 166 -23.25 -4.82 -8.02
N LEU A 167 -23.81 -5.17 -6.85
CA LEU A 167 -25.16 -5.74 -6.74
C LEU A 167 -26.27 -4.66 -6.77
N GLY A 168 -25.90 -3.42 -6.98
CA GLY A 168 -26.82 -2.29 -7.08
C GLY A 168 -26.12 -0.97 -6.78
N ILE A 169 -26.77 0.12 -7.18
CA ILE A 169 -26.33 1.48 -6.88
C ILE A 169 -27.47 2.23 -6.19
N GLY A 170 -27.17 3.05 -5.20
CA GLY A 170 -28.14 3.94 -4.57
C GLY A 170 -28.68 4.99 -5.53
N ALA A 171 -29.74 5.70 -5.14
CA ALA A 171 -30.37 6.74 -5.93
C ALA A 171 -29.39 7.89 -6.32
N SER A 172 -28.33 8.11 -5.54
CA SER A 172 -27.23 9.05 -5.84
C SER A 172 -26.19 8.52 -6.83
N GLY A 173 -26.35 7.28 -7.30
CA GLY A 173 -25.33 6.58 -8.09
C GLY A 173 -24.13 6.13 -7.25
N SER A 174 -24.24 6.19 -5.91
CA SER A 174 -23.19 5.75 -4.99
C SER A 174 -23.37 4.30 -4.60
N THR A 175 -22.27 3.59 -4.40
CA THR A 175 -22.23 2.25 -3.80
C THR A 175 -20.95 2.12 -2.98
N SER A 176 -20.91 1.16 -2.08
CA SER A 176 -19.65 0.73 -1.47
C SER A 176 -19.48 -0.78 -1.69
N ALA A 177 -18.30 -1.18 -2.09
CA ALA A 177 -17.92 -2.57 -2.18
C ALA A 177 -16.46 -2.68 -1.72
N SER A 178 -16.14 -3.73 -1.00
CA SER A 178 -14.76 -4.06 -0.62
C SER A 178 -14.46 -5.50 -1.02
N ALA A 179 -13.26 -5.73 -1.52
CA ALA A 179 -12.70 -7.05 -1.63
C ALA A 179 -11.90 -7.32 -0.34
N THR A 180 -12.08 -8.49 0.26
CA THR A 180 -11.27 -8.98 1.36
C THR A 180 -10.48 -10.19 0.89
N SER A 181 -9.25 -10.30 1.29
CA SER A 181 -8.39 -11.47 1.07
C SER A 181 -8.75 -12.62 2.01
#